data_a942545ab103853850db0bab80ff57bf
#
_entry.id   a942545ab103853850db0bab80ff57bf
#
_cell.length_a   1.000
_cell.length_b   1.000
_cell.length_c   1.000
_cell.angle_alpha   90.00
_cell.angle_beta   90.00
_cell.angle_gamma   90.00
#
_symmetry.space_group_name_H-M   'P 1'
#
loop_
_entity.id
_entity.type
_entity.pdbx_description
1 polymer ?
#
loop_
_entity_poly.entity_id
_entity_poly.type
_entity_poly.pdbx_seq_one_letter_code
_entity_poly.pdbx_strand_id
1 'polypeptide(L)'
;FPFTSRTQTDPMTGERDGLMAVYDDPAMRPRVMVTNTGYEYYGRAASLVHTSADGERDVEPLPEERIYLLASGQHFVDRWPPAAVPQPPIPAARGNPLDYLVNLRALLVAMVAWVEDDEAPPPSLYPRLAGRSLVPVRALDFPYVPGVLRPEVIHEQDRLDFGARWADERV
;
A
#
# COMPACT_ATOMS: atom_id res chain seq x y z
N PHE A 1 1.97 -0.75 -14.27
CA PHE A 1 1.57 0.64 -14.49
C PHE A 1 0.17 0.70 -15.08
N PRO A 2 -0.70 1.58 -14.64
CA PRO A 2 -0.49 2.62 -13.63
C PRO A 2 -0.57 2.11 -12.18
N PHE A 3 -0.01 2.87 -11.21
CA PHE A 3 -0.03 2.51 -9.78
C PHE A 3 -0.81 3.50 -8.92
N THR A 4 -0.91 4.76 -9.33
CA THR A 4 -1.64 5.81 -8.61
C THR A 4 -2.94 6.17 -9.33
N SER A 5 -3.87 6.76 -8.58
CA SER A 5 -5.11 7.31 -9.16
C SER A 5 -4.84 8.48 -10.10
N ARG A 6 -3.81 9.29 -9.80
CA ARG A 6 -3.36 10.38 -10.68
C ARG A 6 -2.56 9.85 -11.85
N THR A 7 -2.73 10.51 -12.99
CA THR A 7 -1.93 10.23 -14.20
C THR A 7 -0.45 10.52 -13.94
N GLN A 8 0.38 9.56 -14.29
CA GLN A 8 1.84 9.65 -14.28
C GLN A 8 2.39 9.23 -15.64
N THR A 9 3.69 9.44 -15.84
CA THR A 9 4.42 8.85 -16.96
C THR A 9 5.33 7.76 -16.42
N ASP A 10 5.25 6.55 -16.96
CA ASP A 10 6.19 5.48 -16.67
C ASP A 10 7.57 5.86 -17.22
N PRO A 11 8.59 6.02 -16.37
CA PRO A 11 9.91 6.46 -16.81
C PRO A 11 10.62 5.46 -17.73
N MET A 12 10.16 4.20 -17.79
CA MET A 12 10.78 3.16 -18.61
C MET A 12 10.12 2.98 -19.98
N THR A 13 8.80 3.10 -20.05
CA THR A 13 8.06 2.90 -21.30
C THR A 13 7.63 4.20 -21.96
N GLY A 14 7.59 5.31 -21.18
CA GLY A 14 6.99 6.57 -21.61
C GLY A 14 5.46 6.55 -21.63
N GLU A 15 4.83 5.44 -21.28
CA GLU A 15 3.37 5.34 -21.19
C GLU A 15 2.85 6.33 -20.13
N ARG A 16 1.72 6.97 -20.46
CA ARG A 16 1.09 7.94 -19.57
C ARG A 16 -0.30 7.48 -19.20
N ASP A 17 -0.50 7.14 -17.91
CA ASP A 17 -1.77 6.62 -17.43
C ASP A 17 -1.96 6.86 -15.90
N GLY A 18 -3.17 6.61 -15.42
CA GLY A 18 -3.58 6.66 -14.01
C GLY A 18 -4.82 5.82 -13.78
N LEU A 19 -4.98 5.26 -12.58
CA LEU A 19 -6.12 4.37 -12.29
C LEU A 19 -7.48 5.06 -12.49
N MET A 20 -7.52 6.39 -12.36
CA MET A 20 -8.74 7.19 -12.56
C MET A 20 -8.75 7.95 -13.90
N ALA A 21 -7.79 7.67 -14.79
CA ALA A 21 -7.71 8.34 -16.09
C ALA A 21 -8.86 7.97 -17.06
N VAL A 22 -9.53 6.85 -16.80
CA VAL A 22 -10.72 6.40 -17.55
C VAL A 22 -11.94 7.31 -17.33
N TYR A 23 -11.95 8.13 -16.28
CA TYR A 23 -13.05 9.03 -15.96
C TYR A 23 -12.74 10.45 -16.45
N ASP A 24 -13.33 10.86 -17.57
CA ASP A 24 -13.23 12.23 -18.10
C ASP A 24 -13.89 13.25 -17.16
N ASP A 25 -15.06 12.88 -16.61
CA ASP A 25 -15.77 13.71 -15.62
C ASP A 25 -15.38 13.30 -14.19
N PRO A 26 -14.75 14.19 -13.41
CA PRO A 26 -14.42 13.93 -12.02
C PRO A 26 -15.62 13.53 -11.14
N ALA A 27 -16.84 13.99 -11.47
CA ALA A 27 -18.05 13.64 -10.73
C ALA A 27 -18.43 12.16 -10.87
N MET A 28 -17.90 11.48 -11.89
CA MET A 28 -18.12 10.04 -12.12
C MET A 28 -17.10 9.15 -11.43
N ARG A 29 -16.07 9.73 -10.79
CA ARG A 29 -15.06 8.95 -10.09
C ARG A 29 -15.64 8.30 -8.84
N PRO A 30 -15.35 7.00 -8.61
CA PRO A 30 -15.75 6.36 -7.36
C PRO A 30 -14.96 6.93 -6.18
N ARG A 31 -15.54 6.89 -5.00
CA ARG A 31 -14.82 7.07 -3.74
C ARG A 31 -14.02 5.82 -3.43
N VAL A 32 -12.74 5.97 -3.11
CA VAL A 32 -11.80 4.87 -2.92
C VAL A 32 -11.09 4.99 -1.58
N MET A 33 -11.02 3.88 -0.85
CA MET A 33 -10.13 3.73 0.30
C MET A 33 -9.10 2.64 -0.02
N VAL A 34 -7.82 3.01 -0.01
CA VAL A 34 -6.70 2.08 -0.14
C VAL A 34 -6.16 1.79 1.24
N THR A 35 -6.13 0.51 1.62
CA THR A 35 -5.58 0.08 2.91
C THR A 35 -4.44 -0.90 2.67
N ASN A 36 -3.30 -0.64 3.29
CA ASN A 36 -2.12 -1.51 3.23
C ASN A 36 -1.63 -1.80 4.64
N THR A 37 -1.07 -2.97 4.86
CA THR A 37 -0.34 -3.30 6.10
C THR A 37 1.16 -3.14 5.89
N GLY A 38 1.95 -3.39 6.94
CA GLY A 38 3.40 -3.43 6.83
C GLY A 38 3.91 -4.48 5.83
N TYR A 39 3.16 -5.57 5.65
CA TYR A 39 3.50 -6.60 4.68
C TYR A 39 3.51 -6.07 3.24
N GLU A 40 2.51 -5.29 2.84
CA GLU A 40 2.42 -4.74 1.49
C GLU A 40 3.57 -3.74 1.22
N TYR A 41 3.99 -2.97 2.25
CA TYR A 41 5.14 -2.06 2.10
C TYR A 41 6.46 -2.78 1.96
N TYR A 42 6.69 -3.83 2.75
CA TYR A 42 7.95 -4.58 2.72
C TYR A 42 8.02 -5.64 1.64
N GLY A 43 6.89 -6.14 1.17
CA GLY A 43 6.86 -7.29 0.29
C GLY A 43 6.08 -7.11 -1.02
N ARG A 44 5.44 -5.95 -1.24
CA ARG A 44 4.58 -5.72 -2.41
C ARG A 44 4.68 -4.32 -3.00
N ALA A 45 5.71 -3.57 -2.63
CA ALA A 45 5.98 -2.22 -3.14
C ALA A 45 4.76 -1.26 -3.01
N ALA A 46 4.00 -1.36 -1.89
CA ALA A 46 2.77 -0.60 -1.71
C ALA A 46 2.97 0.92 -1.73
N SER A 47 4.19 1.42 -1.53
CA SER A 47 4.50 2.84 -1.68
C SER A 47 4.17 3.39 -3.07
N LEU A 48 4.17 2.54 -4.11
CA LEU A 48 3.82 2.96 -5.48
C LEU A 48 2.40 3.51 -5.60
N VAL A 49 1.48 3.20 -4.68
CA VAL A 49 0.12 3.78 -4.72
C VAL A 49 0.08 5.27 -4.39
N HIS A 50 1.16 5.82 -3.82
CA HIS A 50 1.26 7.24 -3.42
C HIS A 50 2.63 7.86 -3.72
N THR A 51 3.47 7.21 -4.51
CA THR A 51 4.72 7.79 -5.01
C THR A 51 4.72 7.84 -6.54
N SER A 52 5.63 8.63 -7.08
CA SER A 52 5.96 8.53 -8.51
C SER A 52 6.51 7.13 -8.84
N ALA A 53 6.39 6.71 -10.09
CA ALA A 53 6.79 5.37 -10.53
C ALA A 53 8.30 5.09 -10.36
N ASP A 54 9.12 6.16 -10.30
CA ASP A 54 10.54 6.11 -9.96
C ASP A 54 10.82 6.10 -8.43
N GLY A 55 9.79 6.30 -7.60
CA GLY A 55 9.91 6.35 -6.14
C GLY A 55 10.57 7.61 -5.58
N GLU A 56 10.71 8.68 -6.36
CA GLU A 56 11.45 9.88 -5.95
C GLU A 56 10.58 10.99 -5.37
N ARG A 57 9.26 10.96 -5.61
CA ARG A 57 8.33 12.01 -5.21
C ARG A 57 7.04 11.43 -4.64
N ASP A 58 6.48 12.13 -3.66
CA ASP A 58 5.11 11.85 -3.22
C ASP A 58 4.10 12.25 -4.32
N VAL A 59 3.06 11.46 -4.49
CA VAL A 59 1.91 11.76 -5.34
C VAL A 59 0.68 11.87 -4.44
N GLU A 60 0.09 13.07 -4.39
CA GLU A 60 -1.08 13.29 -3.55
C GLU A 60 -2.28 12.50 -4.08
N PRO A 61 -3.07 11.86 -3.22
CA PRO A 61 -4.31 11.20 -3.60
C PRO A 61 -5.29 12.20 -4.24
N LEU A 62 -6.26 11.69 -4.96
CA LEU A 62 -7.38 12.51 -5.44
C LEU A 62 -8.32 12.89 -4.27
N PRO A 63 -9.16 13.92 -4.41
CA PRO A 63 -10.15 14.26 -3.38
C PRO A 63 -11.06 13.10 -3.00
N GLU A 64 -11.38 12.23 -3.97
CA GLU A 64 -12.21 11.04 -3.85
C GLU A 64 -11.45 9.82 -3.29
N GLU A 65 -10.16 9.98 -2.93
CA GLU A 65 -9.32 8.89 -2.47
C GLU A 65 -8.82 9.11 -1.05
N ARG A 66 -8.74 8.02 -0.30
CA ARG A 66 -8.08 7.95 1.01
C ARG A 66 -7.13 6.77 1.05
N ILE A 67 -5.95 6.98 1.63
CA ILE A 67 -4.89 5.96 1.73
C ILE A 67 -4.51 5.79 3.20
N TYR A 68 -4.51 4.56 3.70
CA TYR A 68 -4.17 4.26 5.09
C TYR A 68 -3.14 3.12 5.18
N LEU A 69 -2.07 3.36 5.95
CA LEU A 69 -1.18 2.31 6.39
C LEU A 69 -1.62 1.80 7.76
N LEU A 70 -1.95 0.52 7.84
CA LEU A 70 -2.18 -0.21 9.09
C LEU A 70 -0.83 -0.79 9.55
N ALA A 71 -0.02 0.06 10.18
CA ALA A 71 1.36 -0.25 10.54
C ALA A 71 1.48 -1.49 11.42
N SER A 72 2.58 -2.21 11.28
CA SER A 72 2.90 -3.44 12.02
C SER A 72 1.97 -4.63 11.75
N GLY A 73 0.95 -4.47 10.91
CA GLY A 73 0.11 -5.59 10.47
C GLY A 73 0.88 -6.53 9.53
N GLN A 74 0.60 -7.83 9.63
CA GLN A 74 0.91 -8.80 8.59
C GLN A 74 -0.21 -8.86 7.56
N HIS A 75 -0.01 -9.60 6.48
CA HIS A 75 -1.06 -9.86 5.49
C HIS A 75 -2.28 -10.56 6.09
N PHE A 76 -2.06 -11.50 7.02
CA PHE A 76 -3.12 -12.19 7.75
C PHE A 76 -2.97 -12.00 9.25
N VAL A 77 -4.09 -11.79 9.95
CA VAL A 77 -4.12 -11.78 11.42
C VAL A 77 -4.04 -13.22 11.92
N ASP A 78 -3.11 -13.48 12.82
CA ASP A 78 -2.99 -14.78 13.46
C ASP A 78 -3.78 -14.83 14.79
N ARG A 79 -3.86 -16.01 15.37
CA ARG A 79 -4.60 -16.25 16.59
C ARG A 79 -3.89 -15.66 17.81
N TRP A 80 -4.67 -15.26 18.78
CA TRP A 80 -4.20 -14.98 20.13
C TRP A 80 -4.67 -16.08 21.10
N PRO A 81 -3.82 -16.63 21.98
CA PRO A 81 -2.37 -16.43 22.04
C PRO A 81 -1.65 -17.05 20.84
N PRO A 82 -0.45 -16.52 20.47
CA PRO A 82 0.33 -17.09 19.38
C PRO A 82 0.69 -18.55 19.63
N ALA A 83 0.75 -19.35 18.56
CA ALA A 83 1.17 -20.74 18.66
C ALA A 83 2.56 -20.86 19.31
N ALA A 84 2.74 -21.91 20.12
CA ALA A 84 4.02 -22.16 20.81
C ALA A 84 5.17 -22.45 19.82
N VAL A 85 4.84 -23.01 18.66
CA VAL A 85 5.78 -23.27 17.56
C VAL A 85 5.32 -22.57 16.29
N PRO A 86 6.26 -22.16 15.41
CA PRO A 86 5.91 -21.59 14.10
C PRO A 86 5.04 -22.57 13.29
N GLN A 87 4.08 -22.01 12.54
CA GLN A 87 3.16 -22.78 11.70
C GLN A 87 3.39 -22.42 10.22
N PRO A 88 3.13 -23.37 9.28
CA PRO A 88 3.10 -23.04 7.87
C PRO A 88 2.15 -21.85 7.59
N PRO A 89 2.39 -21.04 6.53
CA PRO A 89 3.38 -21.24 5.48
C PRO A 89 4.79 -20.68 5.76
N ILE A 90 5.00 -19.97 6.87
CA ILE A 90 6.30 -19.38 7.21
C ILE A 90 6.82 -20.02 8.51
N PRO A 91 7.46 -21.21 8.43
CA PRO A 91 7.86 -21.95 9.62
C PRO A 91 8.97 -21.28 10.45
N ALA A 92 9.63 -20.24 9.90
CA ALA A 92 10.71 -19.52 10.59
C ALA A 92 10.19 -18.43 11.56
N ALA A 93 8.91 -18.06 11.50
CA ALA A 93 8.34 -17.02 12.34
C ALA A 93 6.97 -17.41 12.90
N ARG A 94 6.65 -16.89 14.08
CA ARG A 94 5.29 -16.96 14.60
C ARG A 94 4.42 -15.94 13.87
N GLY A 95 3.14 -16.25 13.72
CA GLY A 95 2.18 -15.31 13.19
C GLY A 95 2.00 -14.08 14.11
N ASN A 96 1.63 -12.97 13.52
CA ASN A 96 1.39 -11.72 14.25
C ASN A 96 -0.11 -11.63 14.62
N PRO A 97 -0.46 -11.61 15.90
CA PRO A 97 -1.85 -11.55 16.34
C PRO A 97 -2.41 -10.13 16.40
N LEU A 98 -1.70 -9.12 15.86
CA LEU A 98 -2.20 -7.76 15.80
C LEU A 98 -3.48 -7.70 14.95
N ASP A 99 -4.63 -7.55 15.62
CA ASP A 99 -5.93 -7.47 14.96
C ASP A 99 -6.19 -6.06 14.42
N TYR A 100 -5.78 -5.83 13.17
CA TYR A 100 -6.10 -4.60 12.45
C TYR A 100 -7.51 -4.62 11.81
N LEU A 101 -8.24 -5.72 11.88
CA LEU A 101 -9.58 -5.84 11.29
C LEU A 101 -10.59 -4.88 11.97
N VAL A 102 -10.34 -4.51 13.22
CA VAL A 102 -11.14 -3.48 13.91
C VAL A 102 -11.05 -2.13 13.18
N ASN A 103 -9.86 -1.78 12.68
CA ASN A 103 -9.66 -0.55 11.89
C ASN A 103 -10.35 -0.65 10.53
N LEU A 104 -10.28 -1.80 9.86
CA LEU A 104 -10.99 -2.01 8.59
C LEU A 104 -12.51 -1.89 8.75
N ARG A 105 -13.07 -2.42 9.85
CA ARG A 105 -14.50 -2.24 10.15
C ARG A 105 -14.87 -0.78 10.38
N ALA A 106 -14.04 -0.04 11.11
CA ALA A 106 -14.26 1.40 11.32
C ALA A 106 -14.16 2.20 10.02
N LEU A 107 -13.17 1.89 9.16
CA LEU A 107 -13.03 2.50 7.85
C LEU A 107 -14.19 2.17 6.92
N LEU A 108 -14.75 0.95 7.00
CA LEU A 108 -15.94 0.58 6.23
C LEU A 108 -17.16 1.41 6.64
N VAL A 109 -17.36 1.64 7.95
CA VAL A 109 -18.43 2.53 8.44
C VAL A 109 -18.22 3.96 7.94
N ALA A 110 -16.99 4.47 8.00
CA ALA A 110 -16.64 5.79 7.47
C ALA A 110 -16.82 5.88 5.94
N MET A 111 -16.58 4.79 5.20
CA MET A 111 -16.83 4.74 3.76
C MET A 111 -18.34 4.85 3.46
N VAL A 112 -19.19 4.16 4.22
CA VAL A 112 -20.65 4.25 4.06
C VAL A 112 -21.11 5.68 4.30
N ALA A 113 -20.74 6.32 5.40
CA ALA A 113 -21.08 7.71 5.70
C ALA A 113 -20.55 8.67 4.61
N TRP A 114 -19.36 8.41 4.11
CA TRP A 114 -18.81 9.20 3.01
C TRP A 114 -19.63 9.08 1.73
N VAL A 115 -20.06 7.87 1.36
CA VAL A 115 -20.82 7.63 0.12
C VAL A 115 -22.28 8.11 0.24
N GLU A 116 -22.93 7.85 1.37
CA GLU A 116 -24.37 8.10 1.54
C GLU A 116 -24.67 9.53 2.02
N ASP A 117 -23.83 10.07 2.92
CA ASP A 117 -24.09 11.32 3.63
C ASP A 117 -23.10 12.44 3.27
N ASP A 118 -22.12 12.18 2.36
CA ASP A 118 -21.02 13.08 2.02
C ASP A 118 -20.13 13.46 3.23
N GLU A 119 -20.17 12.66 4.30
CA GLU A 119 -19.34 12.85 5.48
C GLU A 119 -17.91 12.38 5.20
N ALA A 120 -16.97 13.35 5.18
CA ALA A 120 -15.59 13.05 4.84
C ALA A 120 -14.94 12.10 5.88
N PRO A 121 -14.32 10.99 5.45
CA PRO A 121 -13.61 10.10 6.36
C PRO A 121 -12.35 10.76 6.92
N PRO A 122 -11.71 10.15 7.96
CA PRO A 122 -10.44 10.64 8.47
C PRO A 122 -9.44 10.94 7.35
N PRO A 123 -8.53 11.92 7.52
CA PRO A 123 -7.49 12.20 6.56
C PRO A 123 -6.64 10.97 6.25
N SER A 124 -6.13 10.86 5.03
CA SER A 124 -5.17 9.82 4.65
C SER A 124 -3.97 9.80 5.61
N LEU A 125 -3.54 8.61 6.00
CA LEU A 125 -2.40 8.40 6.89
C LEU A 125 -1.49 7.32 6.34
N TYR A 126 -0.38 7.74 5.74
CA TYR A 126 0.61 6.88 5.10
C TYR A 126 2.00 7.54 5.16
N PRO A 127 3.10 6.77 5.02
CA PRO A 127 4.46 7.32 5.03
C PRO A 127 4.70 8.19 3.79
N ARG A 128 5.50 9.25 3.96
CA ARG A 128 5.80 10.22 2.90
C ARG A 128 7.30 10.43 2.75
N LEU A 129 7.75 10.60 1.50
CA LEU A 129 9.14 10.94 1.17
C LEU A 129 9.49 12.34 1.69
N ALA A 130 8.64 13.32 1.45
CA ALA A 130 8.85 14.72 1.88
C ALA A 130 8.99 14.85 3.41
N GLY A 131 8.22 14.03 4.17
CA GLY A 131 8.29 14.00 5.64
C GLY A 131 9.36 13.04 6.20
N ARG A 132 10.13 12.36 5.34
CA ARG A 132 11.11 11.33 5.71
C ARG A 132 10.54 10.22 6.59
N SER A 133 9.24 9.97 6.50
CA SER A 133 8.57 8.82 7.13
C SER A 133 8.53 7.60 6.19
N LEU A 134 8.78 7.80 4.89
CA LEU A 134 9.10 6.77 3.92
C LEU A 134 10.58 6.91 3.53
N VAL A 135 11.36 5.89 3.85
CA VAL A 135 12.81 5.89 3.63
C VAL A 135 13.25 4.51 3.13
N PRO A 136 14.39 4.40 2.41
CA PRO A 136 14.99 3.11 2.11
C PRO A 136 15.29 2.33 3.40
N VAL A 137 15.20 0.99 3.36
CA VAL A 137 15.39 0.14 4.55
C VAL A 137 16.72 0.42 5.28
N ARG A 138 17.78 0.73 4.52
CA ARG A 138 19.09 1.09 5.09
C ARG A 138 19.12 2.39 5.91
N ALA A 139 18.14 3.28 5.64
CA ALA A 139 18.01 4.57 6.32
C ALA A 139 16.92 4.54 7.42
N LEU A 140 16.31 3.37 7.66
CA LEU A 140 15.28 3.20 8.67
C LEU A 140 15.90 3.37 10.07
N ASP A 141 15.37 4.33 10.83
CA ASP A 141 15.69 4.51 12.25
C ASP A 141 14.84 3.56 13.11
N PHE A 142 15.22 2.28 13.08
CA PHE A 142 14.53 1.26 13.85
C PHE A 142 15.10 1.21 15.27
N PRO A 143 14.27 1.35 16.32
CA PRO A 143 14.76 1.37 17.69
C PRO A 143 15.38 0.02 18.07
N TYR A 144 16.43 0.06 18.90
CA TYR A 144 16.96 -1.17 19.47
C TYR A 144 15.96 -1.75 20.48
N VAL A 145 15.45 -2.94 20.18
CA VAL A 145 14.58 -3.71 21.09
C VAL A 145 15.24 -5.06 21.34
N PRO A 146 15.57 -5.40 22.61
CA PRO A 146 16.21 -6.69 22.92
C PRO A 146 15.39 -7.88 22.41
N GLY A 147 16.04 -8.77 21.67
CA GLY A 147 15.41 -9.95 21.08
C GLY A 147 14.61 -9.71 19.80
N VAL A 148 14.55 -8.47 19.31
CA VAL A 148 13.92 -8.14 18.02
C VAL A 148 14.99 -7.85 16.97
N LEU A 149 14.91 -8.51 15.82
CA LEU A 149 15.80 -8.27 14.70
C LEU A 149 15.42 -6.96 14.00
N ARG A 150 16.42 -6.13 13.72
CA ARG A 150 16.24 -4.97 12.86
C ARG A 150 15.99 -5.44 11.42
N PRO A 151 15.01 -4.89 10.70
CA PRO A 151 14.86 -5.16 9.27
C PRO A 151 16.04 -4.57 8.50
N GLU A 152 16.77 -5.40 7.78
CA GLU A 152 17.95 -5.00 7.00
C GLU A 152 17.72 -5.20 5.50
N VAL A 153 16.83 -6.13 5.16
CA VAL A 153 16.50 -6.51 3.77
C VAL A 153 14.99 -6.52 3.62
N ILE A 154 14.52 -6.02 2.50
CA ILE A 154 13.13 -6.15 2.06
C ILE A 154 13.08 -7.10 0.85
N HIS A 155 11.92 -7.65 0.60
CA HIS A 155 11.67 -8.37 -0.64
C HIS A 155 11.49 -7.35 -1.78
N GLU A 156 12.51 -7.25 -2.63
CA GLU A 156 12.42 -6.43 -3.84
C GLU A 156 11.60 -7.17 -4.89
N GLN A 157 10.60 -6.48 -5.45
CA GLN A 157 9.76 -7.05 -6.51
C GLN A 157 10.48 -6.91 -7.84
N ASP A 158 10.60 -8.02 -8.56
CA ASP A 158 11.09 -7.99 -9.93
C ASP A 158 10.08 -7.27 -10.83
N ARG A 159 10.59 -6.46 -11.74
CA ARG A 159 9.78 -5.90 -12.80
C ARG A 159 9.51 -7.01 -13.83
N LEU A 160 8.23 -7.24 -14.09
CA LEU A 160 7.83 -8.21 -15.10
C LEU A 160 7.96 -7.59 -16.50
N ASP A 161 8.63 -8.30 -17.38
CA ASP A 161 8.67 -8.00 -18.82
C ASP A 161 7.89 -9.08 -19.56
N PHE A 162 6.74 -8.70 -20.07
CA PHE A 162 5.87 -9.59 -20.85
C PHE A 162 6.20 -9.61 -22.36
N GLY A 163 7.23 -8.87 -22.76
CA GLY A 163 7.68 -8.75 -24.14
C GLY A 163 6.91 -7.73 -24.97
N ALA A 164 7.51 -7.36 -26.10
CA ALA A 164 7.01 -6.28 -26.96
C ALA A 164 5.60 -6.52 -27.52
N ARG A 165 5.15 -7.77 -27.63
CA ARG A 165 3.86 -8.15 -28.20
C ARG A 165 2.76 -8.42 -27.18
N TRP A 166 3.01 -8.09 -25.91
CA TRP A 166 2.02 -8.35 -24.85
C TRP A 166 0.64 -7.74 -25.13
N ALA A 167 0.62 -6.51 -25.68
CA ALA A 167 -0.63 -5.84 -26.01
C ALA A 167 -1.38 -6.48 -27.19
N ASP A 168 -0.62 -7.09 -28.13
CA ASP A 168 -1.18 -7.72 -29.35
C ASP A 168 -1.76 -9.11 -29.03
N GLU A 169 -1.32 -9.75 -27.95
CA GLU A 169 -1.72 -11.10 -27.54
C GLU A 169 -2.84 -11.13 -26.50
N ARG A 170 -3.39 -9.98 -26.14
CA ARG A 170 -4.61 -9.89 -25.32
C ARG A 170 -5.80 -10.31 -26.17
N VAL A 171 -6.24 -11.53 -25.99
CA VAL A 171 -7.47 -12.07 -26.57
C VAL A 171 -8.57 -12.02 -25.53
#